data_48979abc1b4f1d1c5369edfea1d35c28
#
_entry.id   48979abc1b4f1d1c5369edfea1d35c28
#
_cell.length_a   1.000
_cell.length_b   1.000
_cell.length_c   1.000
_cell.angle_alpha   90.00
_cell.angle_beta   90.00
_cell.angle_gamma   90.00
#
_symmetry.space_group_name_H-M   'P 1'
#
loop_
_entity.id
_entity.type
_entity.pdbx_description
1 polymer ?
#
loop_
_entity_poly.entity_id
_entity_poly.type
_entity_poly.pdbx_seq_one_letter_code
_entity_poly.pdbx_strand_id
1 'polypeptide(L)'
;MAGEGKPLTAQNLCRMYHQLNVDYFGPELTVDEEIDYEWERIPHFYTPFYVYQYATGFSAAVAISSGILKGDGQVLRGYRKFLEGGCSQTPVDLLKLCGVDLSTPEPIEKALDVFRELLDQFEKEGGLS
;
A
#
# COMPACT_ATOMS: atom_id res chain seq x y z
N MET A 1 -14.43 3.08 14.52
CA MET A 1 -15.80 2.60 14.88
C MET A 1 -15.78 1.54 15.97
N ALA A 2 -15.25 0.35 15.78
CA ALA A 2 -15.25 -0.68 16.82
C ALA A 2 -14.53 -0.23 18.10
N GLY A 3 -13.39 0.45 17.99
CA GLY A 3 -12.65 1.02 19.12
C GLY A 3 -13.37 2.16 19.86
N GLU A 4 -14.43 2.72 19.28
CA GLU A 4 -15.27 3.77 19.84
C GLU A 4 -16.61 3.22 20.37
N GLY A 5 -16.78 1.89 20.42
CA GLY A 5 -18.01 1.26 20.85
C GLY A 5 -19.20 1.43 19.92
N LYS A 6 -18.99 1.91 18.70
CA LYS A 6 -20.07 2.05 17.70
C LYS A 6 -20.37 0.70 17.04
N PRO A 7 -21.64 0.35 16.83
CA PRO A 7 -22.01 -0.91 16.19
C PRO A 7 -21.56 -0.96 14.74
N LEU A 8 -21.01 -2.09 14.31
CA LEU A 8 -20.71 -2.39 12.93
C LEU A 8 -21.96 -2.95 12.23
N THR A 9 -22.83 -2.06 11.77
CA THR A 9 -24.00 -2.43 10.96
C THR A 9 -23.64 -2.32 9.48
N ALA A 10 -24.33 -3.09 8.61
CA ALA A 10 -24.16 -2.98 7.14
C ALA A 10 -24.30 -1.53 6.68
N GLN A 11 -25.31 -0.81 7.17
CA GLN A 11 -25.54 0.59 6.81
C GLN A 11 -24.36 1.51 7.21
N ASN A 12 -23.73 1.27 8.37
CA ASN A 12 -22.57 2.05 8.79
C ASN A 12 -21.33 1.71 7.96
N LEU A 13 -21.17 0.46 7.58
CA LEU A 13 -20.07 0.01 6.71
C LEU A 13 -20.21 0.57 5.30
N CYS A 14 -21.42 0.50 4.70
CA CYS A 14 -21.69 1.12 3.39
C CYS A 14 -21.38 2.61 3.40
N ARG A 15 -21.86 3.35 4.40
CA ARG A 15 -21.61 4.78 4.50
C ARG A 15 -20.12 5.10 4.65
N MET A 16 -19.39 4.31 5.41
CA MET A 16 -17.94 4.48 5.57
C MET A 16 -17.21 4.15 4.27
N TYR A 17 -17.62 3.10 3.57
CA TYR A 17 -17.02 2.70 2.30
C TYR A 17 -17.27 3.76 1.21
N HIS A 18 -18.50 4.28 1.12
CA HIS A 18 -18.83 5.41 0.24
C HIS A 18 -17.91 6.61 0.51
N GLN A 19 -17.80 7.03 1.77
CA GLN A 19 -16.97 8.18 2.12
C GLN A 19 -15.50 7.98 1.76
N LEU A 20 -14.95 6.78 1.96
CA LEU A 20 -13.59 6.47 1.53
C LEU A 20 -13.42 6.58 0.01
N ASN A 21 -14.40 6.12 -0.78
CA ASN A 21 -14.34 6.29 -2.24
C ASN A 21 -14.35 7.79 -2.62
N VAL A 22 -15.23 8.58 -2.01
CA VAL A 22 -15.25 10.04 -2.24
C VAL A 22 -13.92 10.69 -1.89
N ASP A 23 -13.35 10.36 -0.74
CA ASP A 23 -12.10 10.94 -0.25
C ASP A 23 -10.89 10.59 -1.14
N TYR A 24 -10.83 9.36 -1.65
CA TYR A 24 -9.70 8.87 -2.45
C TYR A 24 -9.80 9.22 -3.93
N PHE A 25 -10.99 9.19 -4.51
CA PHE A 25 -11.17 9.53 -5.93
C PHE A 25 -11.32 11.03 -6.18
N GLY A 26 -11.69 11.78 -5.15
CA GLY A 26 -11.80 13.24 -5.24
C GLY A 26 -13.08 13.74 -5.94
N PRO A 27 -13.23 15.06 -6.07
CA PRO A 27 -14.48 15.69 -6.51
C PRO A 27 -14.77 15.55 -8.01
N GLU A 28 -13.77 15.18 -8.80
CA GLU A 28 -13.94 15.05 -10.27
C GLU A 28 -14.57 13.73 -10.69
N LEU A 29 -14.69 12.76 -9.76
CA LEU A 29 -15.33 11.47 -10.00
C LEU A 29 -16.67 11.40 -9.29
N THR A 30 -17.72 11.00 -10.03
CA THR A 30 -18.99 10.63 -9.42
C THR A 30 -18.89 9.25 -8.80
N VAL A 31 -19.15 9.16 -7.50
CA VAL A 31 -19.19 7.88 -6.78
C VAL A 31 -20.63 7.39 -6.77
N ASP A 32 -20.90 6.32 -7.50
CA ASP A 32 -22.23 5.70 -7.59
C ASP A 32 -22.60 4.98 -6.28
N GLU A 33 -23.89 4.97 -5.92
CA GLU A 33 -24.37 4.34 -4.68
C GLU A 33 -24.14 2.81 -4.66
N GLU A 34 -24.06 2.17 -5.82
CA GLU A 34 -23.80 0.74 -5.96
C GLU A 34 -22.44 0.31 -5.39
N ILE A 35 -21.43 1.19 -5.41
CA ILE A 35 -20.12 0.91 -4.86
C ILE A 35 -20.16 0.70 -3.33
N ASP A 36 -21.17 1.23 -2.66
CA ASP A 36 -21.31 1.15 -1.22
C ASP A 36 -21.37 -0.29 -0.68
N TYR A 37 -21.76 -1.23 -1.53
CA TYR A 37 -21.92 -2.64 -1.21
C TYR A 37 -20.71 -3.49 -1.63
N GLU A 38 -19.72 -2.92 -2.30
CA GLU A 38 -18.58 -3.69 -2.83
C GLU A 38 -17.77 -4.40 -1.74
N TRP A 39 -17.66 -3.80 -0.57
CA TRP A 39 -16.97 -4.42 0.57
C TRP A 39 -17.53 -5.79 0.95
N GLU A 40 -18.82 -6.06 0.70
CA GLU A 40 -19.48 -7.32 1.04
C GLU A 40 -18.91 -8.52 0.28
N ARG A 41 -18.47 -8.31 -0.96
CA ARG A 41 -17.92 -9.36 -1.82
C ARG A 41 -16.42 -9.61 -1.63
N ILE A 42 -15.73 -8.77 -0.87
CA ILE A 42 -14.27 -8.85 -0.69
C ILE A 42 -13.95 -9.64 0.58
N PRO A 43 -13.56 -10.94 0.48
CA PRO A 43 -13.38 -11.80 1.66
C PRO A 43 -12.25 -11.31 2.58
N HIS A 44 -11.28 -10.56 2.05
CA HIS A 44 -10.17 -10.01 2.83
C HIS A 44 -10.62 -9.05 3.92
N PHE A 45 -11.72 -8.33 3.74
CA PHE A 45 -12.24 -7.41 4.75
C PHE A 45 -12.84 -8.11 5.97
N TYR A 46 -13.14 -9.41 5.86
CA TYR A 46 -13.61 -10.23 6.99
C TYR A 46 -12.48 -10.79 7.84
N THR A 47 -11.22 -10.59 7.43
CA THR A 47 -10.03 -11.00 8.17
C THR A 47 -9.34 -9.77 8.75
N PRO A 48 -9.36 -9.56 10.09
CA PRO A 48 -8.73 -8.41 10.71
C PRO A 48 -7.24 -8.31 10.36
N PHE A 49 -6.78 -7.11 10.13
CA PHE A 49 -5.35 -6.80 9.87
C PHE A 49 -4.73 -7.53 8.67
N TYR A 50 -5.55 -7.94 7.68
CA TYR A 50 -5.04 -8.64 6.51
C TYR A 50 -4.69 -7.69 5.35
N VAL A 51 -5.59 -6.76 5.01
CA VAL A 51 -5.51 -5.97 3.77
C VAL A 51 -4.28 -5.07 3.70
N TYR A 52 -3.82 -4.52 4.82
CA TYR A 52 -2.65 -3.64 4.87
C TYR A 52 -1.36 -4.30 4.36
N GLN A 53 -1.28 -5.63 4.39
CA GLN A 53 -0.10 -6.38 3.94
C GLN A 53 0.22 -6.14 2.45
N TYR A 54 -0.79 -5.87 1.64
CA TYR A 54 -0.59 -5.53 0.23
C TYR A 54 0.13 -4.19 0.08
N ALA A 55 -0.26 -3.19 0.84
CA ALA A 55 0.37 -1.87 0.81
C ALA A 55 1.83 -1.93 1.31
N THR A 56 2.08 -2.62 2.43
CA THR A 56 3.43 -2.75 3.00
C THR A 56 4.35 -3.58 2.11
N GLY A 57 3.85 -4.69 1.54
CA GLY A 57 4.60 -5.53 0.60
C GLY A 57 4.96 -4.78 -0.67
N PHE A 58 4.01 -4.03 -1.24
CA PHE A 58 4.26 -3.20 -2.42
C PHE A 58 5.28 -2.09 -2.13
N SER A 59 5.16 -1.39 -1.01
CA SER A 59 6.11 -0.34 -0.61
C SER A 59 7.53 -0.88 -0.44
N ALA A 60 7.67 -2.06 0.18
CA ALA A 60 8.96 -2.73 0.30
C ALA A 60 9.55 -3.08 -1.08
N ALA A 61 8.72 -3.60 -1.99
CA ALA A 61 9.14 -3.94 -3.35
C ALA A 61 9.61 -2.70 -4.13
N VAL A 62 8.89 -1.57 -4.03
CA VAL A 62 9.28 -0.30 -4.64
C VAL A 62 10.61 0.20 -4.08
N ALA A 63 10.80 0.16 -2.76
CA ALA A 63 12.04 0.59 -2.12
C ALA A 63 13.26 -0.24 -2.58
N ILE A 64 13.11 -1.57 -2.62
CA ILE A 64 14.17 -2.49 -3.06
C ILE A 64 14.48 -2.29 -4.54
N SER A 65 13.45 -2.29 -5.40
CA SER A 65 13.64 -2.14 -6.85
C SER A 65 14.28 -0.80 -7.22
N SER A 66 13.85 0.29 -6.59
CA SER A 66 14.44 1.62 -6.77
C SER A 66 15.92 1.64 -6.38
N GLY A 67 16.28 1.01 -5.26
CA GLY A 67 17.69 0.91 -4.84
C GLY A 67 18.54 0.13 -5.85
N ILE A 68 18.03 -1.01 -6.33
CA ILE A 68 18.73 -1.83 -7.33
C ILE A 68 18.90 -1.08 -8.65
N LEU A 69 17.85 -0.41 -9.15
CA LEU A 69 17.88 0.36 -10.39
C LEU A 69 18.82 1.58 -10.33
N LYS A 70 18.97 2.16 -9.14
CA LYS A 70 19.95 3.23 -8.87
C LYS A 70 21.40 2.71 -8.74
N GLY A 71 21.62 1.39 -8.84
CA GLY A 71 22.93 0.77 -8.77
C GLY A 71 23.46 0.56 -7.35
N ASP A 72 22.59 0.59 -6.32
CA ASP A 72 23.00 0.34 -4.93
C ASP A 72 23.37 -1.14 -4.75
N GLY A 73 24.68 -1.42 -4.75
CA GLY A 73 25.19 -2.78 -4.57
C GLY A 73 24.92 -3.34 -3.17
N GLN A 74 24.64 -2.51 -2.16
CA GLN A 74 24.32 -2.97 -0.81
C GLN A 74 22.88 -3.53 -0.79
N VAL A 75 21.93 -2.81 -1.39
CA VAL A 75 20.54 -3.27 -1.53
C VAL A 75 20.50 -4.57 -2.34
N LEU A 76 21.23 -4.66 -3.43
CA LEU A 76 21.28 -5.88 -4.25
C LEU A 76 21.81 -7.09 -3.47
N ARG A 77 22.89 -6.92 -2.71
CA ARG A 77 23.43 -8.00 -1.86
C ARG A 77 22.45 -8.37 -0.74
N GLY A 78 21.80 -7.39 -0.14
CA GLY A 78 20.77 -7.61 0.88
C GLY A 78 19.59 -8.37 0.32
N TYR A 79 19.12 -8.01 -0.87
CA TYR A 79 18.01 -8.68 -1.55
C TYR A 79 18.30 -10.15 -1.86
N ARG A 80 19.53 -10.47 -2.29
CA ARG A 80 19.93 -11.87 -2.47
C ARG A 80 19.87 -12.66 -1.16
N LYS A 81 20.38 -12.09 -0.05
CA LYS A 81 20.29 -12.72 1.28
C LYS A 81 18.84 -12.88 1.75
N PHE A 82 17.98 -11.90 1.45
CA PHE A 82 16.55 -11.99 1.73
C PHE A 82 15.92 -13.20 1.03
N LEU A 83 16.19 -13.40 -0.26
CA LEU A 83 15.68 -14.54 -1.04
C LEU A 83 16.24 -15.88 -0.51
N GLU A 84 17.52 -15.92 -0.17
CA GLU A 84 18.19 -17.10 0.39
C GLU A 84 17.67 -17.43 1.80
N GLY A 85 17.20 -16.42 2.54
CA GLY A 85 16.75 -16.54 3.92
C GLY A 85 15.49 -17.37 4.10
N GLY A 86 14.63 -17.46 3.09
CA GLY A 86 13.36 -18.18 3.17
C GLY A 86 12.54 -17.75 4.39
N CYS A 87 12.17 -18.71 5.25
CA CYS A 87 11.43 -18.47 6.50
C CYS A 87 12.33 -18.52 7.76
N SER A 88 13.61 -18.18 7.66
CA SER A 88 14.57 -18.27 8.78
C SER A 88 14.36 -17.20 9.86
N GLN A 89 13.72 -16.08 9.53
CA GLN A 89 13.46 -14.96 10.42
C GLN A 89 12.07 -14.39 10.17
N THR A 90 11.66 -13.39 10.94
CA THR A 90 10.41 -12.67 10.66
C THR A 90 10.52 -11.90 9.34
N PRO A 91 9.40 -11.69 8.62
CA PRO A 91 9.42 -10.91 7.37
C PRO A 91 10.04 -9.51 7.54
N VAL A 92 9.77 -8.84 8.66
CA VAL A 92 10.32 -7.52 8.96
C VAL A 92 11.84 -7.56 9.11
N ASP A 93 12.37 -8.57 9.80
CA ASP A 93 13.83 -8.71 9.99
C ASP A 93 14.55 -9.09 8.69
N LEU A 94 13.93 -9.94 7.88
CA LEU A 94 14.47 -10.27 6.55
C LEU A 94 14.53 -9.04 5.64
N LEU A 95 13.49 -8.17 5.65
CA LEU A 95 13.47 -6.95 4.85
C LEU A 95 14.54 -5.96 5.28
N LYS A 96 14.94 -5.93 6.55
CA LYS A 96 16.07 -5.10 7.03
C LYS A 96 17.40 -5.46 6.36
N LEU A 97 17.56 -6.70 5.88
CA LEU A 97 18.73 -7.08 5.08
C LEU A 97 18.83 -6.28 3.77
N CYS A 98 17.68 -5.86 3.24
CA CYS A 98 17.59 -5.02 2.05
C CYS A 98 17.63 -3.51 2.35
N GLY A 99 17.80 -3.13 3.62
CA GLY A 99 17.71 -1.73 4.05
C GLY A 99 16.27 -1.21 4.15
N VAL A 100 15.27 -2.09 4.21
CA VAL A 100 13.85 -1.74 4.33
C VAL A 100 13.37 -2.08 5.73
N ASP A 101 13.06 -1.06 6.54
CA ASP A 101 12.51 -1.23 7.89
C ASP A 101 11.04 -0.82 7.94
N LEU A 102 10.14 -1.79 7.88
CA LEU A 102 8.69 -1.57 7.97
C LEU A 102 8.20 -1.13 9.37
N SER A 103 9.07 -1.04 10.36
CA SER A 103 8.74 -0.45 11.66
C SER A 103 8.77 1.09 11.64
N THR A 104 9.22 1.68 10.53
CA THR A 104 9.26 3.12 10.26
C THR A 104 8.36 3.49 9.09
N PRO A 105 7.91 4.74 8.95
CA PRO A 105 7.13 5.18 7.78
C PRO A 105 7.95 5.27 6.49
N GLU A 106 9.28 5.30 6.58
CA GLU A 106 10.20 5.57 5.46
C GLU A 106 9.95 4.73 4.20
N PRO A 107 9.69 3.40 4.25
CA PRO A 107 9.45 2.61 3.04
C PRO A 107 8.16 3.02 2.31
N ILE A 108 7.14 3.44 3.05
CA ILE A 108 5.87 3.91 2.48
C ILE A 108 6.07 5.30 1.87
N GLU A 109 6.76 6.19 2.56
CA GLU A 109 7.10 7.53 2.06
C GLU A 109 7.90 7.46 0.76
N LYS A 110 8.92 6.60 0.69
CA LYS A 110 9.68 6.35 -0.55
C LYS A 110 8.82 5.84 -1.70
N ALA A 111 7.86 4.96 -1.43
CA ALA A 111 6.95 4.46 -2.46
C ALA A 111 6.02 5.58 -2.97
N LEU A 112 5.54 6.45 -2.09
CA LEU A 112 4.74 7.63 -2.46
C LEU A 112 5.56 8.67 -3.23
N ASP A 113 6.85 8.83 -2.93
CA ASP A 113 7.75 9.71 -3.69
C ASP A 113 7.94 9.19 -5.13
N VAL A 114 8.15 7.89 -5.31
CA VAL A 114 8.21 7.28 -6.65
C VAL A 114 6.90 7.47 -7.41
N PHE A 115 5.76 7.30 -6.74
CA PHE A 115 4.46 7.58 -7.36
C PHE A 115 4.34 9.03 -7.82
N ARG A 116 4.77 9.98 -7.00
CA ARG A 116 4.75 11.42 -7.33
C ARG A 116 5.65 11.73 -8.54
N GLU A 117 6.88 11.16 -8.54
CA GLU A 117 7.80 11.31 -9.67
C GLU A 117 7.21 10.78 -10.99
N LEU A 118 6.53 9.63 -10.94
CA LEU A 118 5.87 9.04 -12.11
C LEU A 118 4.67 9.86 -12.58
N LEU A 119 3.91 10.43 -11.65
CA LEU A 119 2.79 11.32 -11.98
C LEU A 119 3.29 12.58 -12.69
N ASP A 120 4.33 13.22 -12.15
CA ASP A 120 4.96 14.39 -12.77
C ASP A 120 5.50 14.09 -14.19
N GLN A 121 6.03 12.89 -14.41
CA GLN A 121 6.47 12.46 -15.74
C GLN A 121 5.29 12.29 -16.68
N PHE A 122 4.23 11.61 -16.22
CA PHE A 122 3.02 11.40 -17.01
C PHE A 122 2.38 12.72 -17.45
N GLU A 123 2.28 13.71 -16.56
CA GLU A 123 1.78 15.04 -16.90
C GLU A 123 2.62 15.74 -17.95
N LYS A 124 3.95 15.67 -17.83
CA LYS A 124 4.90 16.28 -18.81
C LYS A 124 4.83 15.64 -20.20
N GLU A 125 4.52 14.35 -20.27
CA GLU A 125 4.35 13.62 -21.53
C GLU A 125 2.96 13.81 -22.17
N GLY A 126 2.13 14.69 -21.63
CA GLY A 126 0.80 15.02 -22.17
C GLY A 126 -0.31 14.06 -21.74
N GLY A 127 -0.14 13.40 -20.61
CA GLY A 127 -1.03 12.36 -20.13
C GLY A 127 -2.42 12.77 -19.70
N LEU A 128 -2.76 14.05 -19.62
CA LEU A 128 -4.13 14.56 -19.38
C LEU A 128 -4.18 16.01 -19.89
N SER A 129 -4.44 16.21 -21.18
CA SER A 129 -4.86 17.50 -21.73
C SER A 129 -6.37 17.54 -21.86
#